data_e88dfda639dfb080816b32daa10b70ed
#
_entry.id   e88dfda639dfb080816b32daa10b70ed
#
_cell.length_a   1.000
_cell.length_b   1.000
_cell.length_c   1.000
_cell.angle_alpha   90.00
_cell.angle_beta   90.00
_cell.angle_gamma   90.00
#
_symmetry.space_group_name_H-M   'P 1'
#
loop_
_entity.id
_entity.type
_entity.pdbx_description
1 polymer ?
#
loop_
_entity_poly.entity_id
_entity_poly.type
_entity_poly.pdbx_seq_one_letter_code
_entity_poly.pdbx_strand_id
1 'polypeptide(L)'
;MWTQLKAIVRHIFEHNEEVRAKWAEEGMDSNDLEFLIELIDPTPLKGLKDDAPWPMKGRPESHACLYEIVSNKRSGVDTDRMDYLKRDTLICKGNDFDVDYDRIFRVIKIELCNDNPNRTLLVYEKKTADDCLHILMHREKNHREIYQHKKALAAEQQLAQALDLVKDIFCQKGSDNRWYTMAQSIFDMTAYCKFTEAYVRVNMSSPDERIEAMWVLA
;
A
#
# COMPACT_ATOMS: atom_id res chain seq x y z
N MET A 1 7.86 -2.99 4.49
CA MET A 1 7.05 -2.73 3.28
C MET A 1 6.67 -1.25 3.14
N TRP A 2 5.96 -0.63 4.09
CA TRP A 2 5.53 0.79 4.00
C TRP A 2 6.69 1.78 3.87
N THR A 3 7.81 1.55 4.55
CA THR A 3 9.02 2.40 4.46
C THR A 3 9.56 2.48 3.04
N GLN A 4 9.57 1.35 2.31
CA GLN A 4 10.03 1.30 0.92
C GLN A 4 9.06 2.03 -0.02
N LEU A 5 7.74 1.88 0.18
CA LEU A 5 6.75 2.61 -0.63
C LEU A 5 6.92 4.13 -0.50
N LYS A 6 7.12 4.62 0.71
CA LYS A 6 7.42 6.05 0.96
C LYS A 6 8.70 6.50 0.23
N ALA A 7 9.75 5.66 0.28
CA ALA A 7 11.00 5.94 -0.42
C ALA A 7 10.83 5.94 -1.95
N ILE A 8 10.02 5.02 -2.50
CA ILE A 8 9.70 5.00 -3.94
C ILE A 8 8.98 6.29 -4.37
N VAL A 9 7.97 6.73 -3.61
CA VAL A 9 7.26 7.98 -3.95
C VAL A 9 8.21 9.18 -3.95
N ARG A 10 9.07 9.31 -2.94
CA ARG A 10 10.10 10.36 -2.91
C ARG A 10 11.04 10.24 -4.11
N HIS A 11 11.53 9.06 -4.41
CA HIS A 11 12.42 8.81 -5.54
C HIS A 11 11.77 9.20 -6.88
N ILE A 12 10.51 8.81 -7.10
CA ILE A 12 9.76 9.20 -8.31
C ILE A 12 9.68 10.72 -8.40
N PHE A 13 9.32 11.39 -7.31
CA PHE A 13 9.22 12.84 -7.28
C PHE A 13 10.57 13.52 -7.54
N GLU A 14 11.65 13.04 -6.94
CA GLU A 14 12.99 13.63 -7.07
C GLU A 14 13.59 13.44 -8.46
N HIS A 15 13.29 12.32 -9.15
CA HIS A 15 13.94 11.94 -10.40
C HIS A 15 13.06 12.06 -11.65
N ASN A 16 11.79 12.46 -11.50
CA ASN A 16 10.89 12.67 -12.64
C ASN A 16 10.55 14.15 -12.82
N GLU A 17 11.16 14.77 -13.84
CA GLU A 17 10.95 16.20 -14.12
C GLU A 17 9.51 16.51 -14.55
N GLU A 18 8.86 15.63 -15.29
CA GLU A 18 7.48 15.81 -15.73
C GLU A 18 6.51 15.83 -14.54
N VAL A 19 6.72 14.93 -13.57
CA VAL A 19 5.93 14.90 -12.34
C VAL A 19 6.13 16.20 -11.56
N ARG A 20 7.38 16.65 -11.39
CA ARG A 20 7.66 17.91 -10.67
C ARG A 20 7.07 19.13 -11.38
N ALA A 21 7.13 19.16 -12.71
CA ALA A 21 6.56 20.27 -13.48
C ALA A 21 5.05 20.38 -13.30
N LYS A 22 4.33 19.26 -13.44
CA LYS A 22 2.89 19.20 -13.18
C LYS A 22 2.52 19.55 -11.75
N TRP A 23 3.31 19.08 -10.78
CA TRP A 23 3.13 19.38 -9.36
C TRP A 23 3.21 20.90 -9.09
N ALA A 24 4.21 21.54 -9.67
CA ALA A 24 4.37 23.00 -9.55
C ALA A 24 3.27 23.77 -10.30
N GLU A 25 2.83 23.30 -11.47
CA GLU A 25 1.73 23.87 -12.24
C GLU A 25 0.41 23.88 -11.45
N GLU A 26 0.14 22.82 -10.69
CA GLU A 26 -1.03 22.68 -9.82
C GLU A 26 -0.88 23.46 -8.49
N GLY A 27 0.23 24.17 -8.28
CA GLY A 27 0.50 24.94 -7.07
C GLY A 27 0.77 24.10 -5.82
N MET A 28 1.15 22.84 -5.99
CA MET A 28 1.46 21.96 -4.88
C MET A 28 2.87 22.19 -4.33
N ASP A 29 3.03 22.02 -3.01
CA ASP A 29 4.27 22.27 -2.29
C ASP A 29 4.84 20.99 -1.60
N SER A 30 5.87 21.19 -0.77
CA SER A 30 6.49 20.11 -0.01
C SER A 30 5.57 19.49 1.06
N ASN A 31 4.60 20.26 1.58
CA ASN A 31 3.64 19.74 2.55
C ASN A 31 2.63 18.81 1.87
N ASP A 32 2.30 19.09 0.59
CA ASP A 32 1.45 18.21 -0.20
C ASP A 32 2.14 16.86 -0.47
N LEU A 33 3.44 16.88 -0.76
CA LEU A 33 4.22 15.64 -0.92
C LEU A 33 4.29 14.86 0.39
N GLU A 34 4.51 15.55 1.51
CA GLU A 34 4.52 14.91 2.82
C GLU A 34 3.14 14.32 3.15
N PHE A 35 2.06 15.04 2.88
CA PHE A 35 0.69 14.56 3.03
C PHE A 35 0.43 13.30 2.18
N LEU A 36 0.84 13.29 0.90
CA LEU A 36 0.71 12.12 0.03
C LEU A 36 1.42 10.89 0.63
N ILE A 37 2.64 11.09 1.15
CA ILE A 37 3.44 10.03 1.76
C ILE A 37 2.80 9.52 3.06
N GLU A 38 2.21 10.41 3.84
CA GLU A 38 1.51 10.09 5.08
C GLU A 38 0.18 9.35 4.83
N LEU A 39 -0.51 9.62 3.70
CA LEU A 39 -1.71 8.88 3.30
C LEU A 39 -1.44 7.39 3.03
N ILE A 40 -0.25 7.07 2.51
CA ILE A 40 0.16 5.68 2.25
C ILE A 40 0.25 4.90 3.56
N ASP A 41 0.76 5.53 4.62
CA ASP A 41 0.92 4.88 5.91
C ASP A 41 0.67 5.85 7.07
N PRO A 42 -0.58 6.09 7.44
CA PRO A 42 -0.93 6.90 8.61
C PRO A 42 -0.82 6.11 9.93
N THR A 43 0.16 5.20 10.05
CA THR A 43 0.39 4.41 11.28
C THR A 43 0.51 5.26 12.55
N PRO A 44 1.11 6.48 12.53
CA PRO A 44 1.14 7.33 13.72
C PRO A 44 -0.24 7.68 14.29
N LEU A 45 -1.31 7.58 13.48
CA LEU A 45 -2.69 7.82 13.92
C LEU A 45 -3.34 6.59 14.57
N LYS A 46 -2.71 5.41 14.51
CA LYS A 46 -3.26 4.19 15.12
C LYS A 46 -3.28 4.29 16.63
N GLY A 47 -4.47 4.34 17.21
CA GLY A 47 -4.66 4.44 18.66
C GLY A 47 -4.25 5.81 19.23
N LEU A 48 -4.18 6.84 18.38
CA LEU A 48 -3.90 8.21 18.81
C LEU A 48 -5.01 8.67 19.76
N LYS A 49 -4.62 9.07 20.96
CA LYS A 49 -5.54 9.64 21.96
C LYS A 49 -5.94 11.06 21.57
N ASP A 50 -7.10 11.51 22.06
CA ASP A 50 -7.64 12.82 21.69
C ASP A 50 -6.83 13.99 22.29
N ASP A 51 -6.18 13.78 23.42
CA ASP A 51 -5.29 14.74 24.09
C ASP A 51 -3.82 14.67 23.62
N ALA A 52 -3.48 13.70 22.75
CA ALA A 52 -2.12 13.56 22.28
C ALA A 52 -1.78 14.60 21.18
N PRO A 53 -0.52 15.08 21.13
CA PRO A 53 -0.10 16.02 20.10
C PRO A 53 -0.25 15.39 18.70
N TRP A 54 -0.66 16.23 17.73
CA TRP A 54 -0.86 15.80 16.35
C TRP A 54 0.47 15.38 15.70
N PRO A 55 0.61 14.13 15.22
CA PRO A 55 1.89 13.60 14.76
C PRO A 55 2.18 13.82 13.27
N MET A 56 1.17 14.26 12.48
CA MET A 56 1.30 14.38 11.02
C MET A 56 1.80 15.78 10.66
N LYS A 57 2.54 15.87 9.54
CA LYS A 57 3.18 17.11 9.07
C LYS A 57 2.49 17.69 7.85
N GLY A 58 2.01 16.82 6.96
CA GLY A 58 1.44 17.23 5.68
C GLY A 58 0.16 18.06 5.81
N ARG A 59 -0.67 17.76 6.81
CA ARG A 59 -1.90 18.53 7.09
C ARG A 59 -2.11 18.71 8.59
N PRO A 60 -2.70 19.85 9.00
CA PRO A 60 -3.02 20.11 10.40
C PRO A 60 -4.16 19.20 10.89
N GLU A 61 -4.31 19.10 12.19
CA GLU A 61 -5.31 18.27 12.86
C GLU A 61 -6.76 18.58 12.44
N SER A 62 -7.04 19.82 12.07
CA SER A 62 -8.35 20.24 11.52
C SER A 62 -8.69 19.54 10.19
N HIS A 63 -7.74 18.90 9.54
CA HIS A 63 -7.91 18.11 8.32
C HIS A 63 -7.68 16.60 8.55
N ALA A 64 -7.78 16.14 9.79
CA ALA A 64 -7.52 14.75 10.16
C ALA A 64 -8.40 13.75 9.39
N CYS A 65 -9.64 14.10 9.06
CA CYS A 65 -10.54 13.28 8.27
C CYS A 65 -9.97 12.86 6.90
N LEU A 66 -9.06 13.65 6.31
CA LEU A 66 -8.45 13.32 5.01
C LEU A 66 -7.57 12.07 5.11
N TYR A 67 -6.92 11.85 6.25
CA TYR A 67 -6.11 10.65 6.48
C TYR A 67 -6.95 9.38 6.66
N GLU A 68 -8.25 9.52 6.87
CA GLU A 68 -9.18 8.39 7.00
C GLU A 68 -9.74 7.91 5.65
N ILE A 69 -9.50 8.65 4.55
CA ILE A 69 -10.02 8.30 3.23
C ILE A 69 -9.30 7.08 2.66
N VAL A 70 -7.96 7.14 2.58
CA VAL A 70 -7.15 6.10 1.92
C VAL A 70 -6.88 4.93 2.84
N SER A 71 -6.54 5.20 4.12
CA SER A 71 -6.19 4.15 5.09
C SER A 71 -6.68 4.53 6.48
N ASN A 72 -7.91 4.16 6.82
CA ASN A 72 -8.56 4.52 8.08
C ASN A 72 -8.08 3.63 9.23
N LYS A 73 -7.18 4.14 10.06
CA LYS A 73 -6.64 3.41 11.22
C LYS A 73 -7.62 3.34 12.41
N ARG A 74 -8.70 4.11 12.38
CA ARG A 74 -9.73 4.14 13.43
C ARG A 74 -10.85 3.12 13.16
N SER A 75 -11.53 3.22 12.02
CA SER A 75 -12.67 2.36 11.71
C SER A 75 -12.30 1.14 10.85
N GLY A 76 -11.23 1.24 10.09
CA GLY A 76 -10.86 0.23 9.10
C GLY A 76 -11.76 0.20 7.87
N VAL A 77 -12.62 1.19 7.70
CA VAL A 77 -13.43 1.38 6.49
C VAL A 77 -12.78 2.50 5.68
N ASP A 78 -12.13 2.15 4.58
CA ASP A 78 -11.35 3.05 3.75
C ASP A 78 -11.37 2.61 2.27
N THR A 79 -10.94 3.52 1.39
CA THR A 79 -10.98 3.29 -0.06
C THR A 79 -10.02 2.19 -0.51
N ASP A 80 -8.85 2.04 0.13
CA ASP A 80 -7.91 0.95 -0.15
C ASP A 80 -8.59 -0.41 0.07
N ARG A 81 -9.26 -0.56 1.22
CA ARG A 81 -9.97 -1.80 1.54
C ARG A 81 -11.15 -2.05 0.63
N MET A 82 -11.93 -1.03 0.33
CA MET A 82 -13.07 -1.13 -0.58
C MET A 82 -12.63 -1.57 -1.98
N ASP A 83 -11.54 -0.99 -2.51
CA ASP A 83 -11.01 -1.33 -3.83
C ASP A 83 -10.54 -2.78 -3.88
N TYR A 84 -9.59 -3.18 -3.02
CA TYR A 84 -9.01 -4.50 -3.17
C TYR A 84 -10.00 -5.63 -2.85
N LEU A 85 -10.91 -5.45 -1.90
CA LEU A 85 -11.90 -6.47 -1.59
C LEU A 85 -12.83 -6.74 -2.77
N LYS A 86 -13.30 -5.68 -3.43
CA LYS A 86 -14.16 -5.81 -4.61
C LYS A 86 -13.39 -6.42 -5.78
N ARG A 87 -12.21 -5.90 -6.08
CA ARG A 87 -11.36 -6.36 -7.18
C ARG A 87 -10.97 -7.83 -7.00
N ASP A 88 -10.44 -8.20 -5.84
CA ASP A 88 -9.93 -9.56 -5.60
C ASP A 88 -11.07 -10.58 -5.57
N THR A 89 -12.24 -10.21 -5.03
CA THR A 89 -13.43 -11.06 -5.08
C THR A 89 -13.91 -11.26 -6.52
N LEU A 90 -13.96 -10.19 -7.30
CA LEU A 90 -14.36 -10.27 -8.71
C LEU A 90 -13.43 -11.17 -9.52
N ILE A 91 -12.12 -11.01 -9.35
CA ILE A 91 -11.12 -11.76 -10.12
C ILE A 91 -11.05 -13.23 -9.69
N CYS A 92 -11.12 -13.51 -8.38
CA CYS A 92 -10.93 -14.86 -7.84
C CYS A 92 -12.21 -15.68 -7.75
N LYS A 93 -13.38 -15.03 -7.60
CA LYS A 93 -14.66 -15.71 -7.33
C LYS A 93 -15.81 -15.30 -8.29
N GLY A 94 -15.58 -14.36 -9.18
CA GLY A 94 -16.64 -13.75 -9.99
C GLY A 94 -17.42 -12.69 -9.20
N ASN A 95 -18.75 -12.60 -9.39
CA ASN A 95 -19.59 -11.52 -8.83
C ASN A 95 -20.12 -11.79 -7.41
N ASP A 96 -19.35 -12.37 -6.53
CA ASP A 96 -19.76 -12.72 -5.15
C ASP A 96 -19.58 -11.57 -4.14
N PHE A 97 -19.51 -10.32 -4.60
CA PHE A 97 -19.37 -9.13 -3.76
C PHE A 97 -20.66 -8.31 -3.76
N ASP A 98 -21.32 -8.23 -2.61
CA ASP A 98 -22.67 -7.69 -2.43
C ASP A 98 -22.75 -6.40 -1.58
N VAL A 99 -21.62 -5.76 -1.27
CA VAL A 99 -21.63 -4.52 -0.48
C VAL A 99 -21.91 -3.30 -1.36
N ASP A 100 -22.94 -2.54 -1.00
CA ASP A 100 -23.32 -1.29 -1.68
C ASP A 100 -22.48 -0.11 -1.13
N TYR A 101 -21.35 0.16 -1.78
CA TYR A 101 -20.49 1.30 -1.42
C TYR A 101 -21.17 2.66 -1.67
N ASP A 102 -22.01 2.76 -2.69
CA ASP A 102 -22.71 4.02 -3.01
C ASP A 102 -23.62 4.45 -1.87
N ARG A 103 -24.24 3.48 -1.20
CA ARG A 103 -25.05 3.75 -0.01
C ARG A 103 -24.22 4.34 1.12
N ILE A 104 -23.02 3.81 1.35
CA ILE A 104 -22.08 4.33 2.37
C ILE A 104 -21.64 5.74 2.01
N PHE A 105 -21.19 5.96 0.76
CA PHE A 105 -20.68 7.27 0.32
C PHE A 105 -21.72 8.39 0.36
N ARG A 106 -22.99 8.09 0.14
CA ARG A 106 -24.07 9.11 0.21
C ARG A 106 -24.32 9.65 1.61
N VAL A 107 -23.84 8.98 2.65
CA VAL A 107 -24.18 9.31 4.03
C VAL A 107 -22.95 9.53 4.91
N ILE A 108 -21.75 9.49 4.33
CA ILE A 108 -20.52 9.90 5.02
C ILE A 108 -20.59 11.40 5.33
N LYS A 109 -20.19 11.78 6.53
CA LYS A 109 -20.10 13.16 6.99
C LYS A 109 -18.73 13.41 7.62
N ILE A 110 -18.34 14.68 7.64
CA ILE A 110 -17.18 15.14 8.40
C ILE A 110 -17.74 15.82 9.65
N GLU A 111 -17.32 15.36 10.81
CA GLU A 111 -17.70 15.94 12.11
C GLU A 111 -16.47 16.21 12.95
N LEU A 112 -16.61 17.10 13.91
CA LEU A 112 -15.57 17.35 14.91
C LEU A 112 -15.57 16.21 15.92
N CYS A 113 -14.39 15.84 16.39
CA CYS A 113 -14.25 14.88 17.48
C CYS A 113 -14.83 15.49 18.76
N ASN A 114 -15.67 14.75 19.50
CA ASN A 114 -16.30 15.25 20.72
C ASN A 114 -15.29 15.63 21.80
N ASP A 115 -14.20 14.88 21.92
CA ASP A 115 -13.18 15.05 22.93
C ASP A 115 -12.02 15.96 22.48
N ASN A 116 -11.97 16.30 21.18
CA ASN A 116 -11.00 17.23 20.60
C ASN A 116 -11.61 18.04 19.45
N PRO A 117 -12.10 19.26 19.74
CA PRO A 117 -12.78 20.09 18.73
C PRO A 117 -11.86 20.62 17.62
N ASN A 118 -10.56 20.40 17.72
CA ASN A 118 -9.62 20.72 16.63
C ASN A 118 -9.47 19.60 15.61
N ARG A 119 -9.98 18.38 15.91
CA ARG A 119 -9.83 17.18 15.08
C ARG A 119 -11.11 16.88 14.31
N THR A 120 -11.00 16.74 13.00
CA THR A 120 -12.10 16.27 12.15
C THR A 120 -12.04 14.76 11.96
N LEU A 121 -13.20 14.12 11.81
CA LEU A 121 -13.36 12.68 11.64
C LEU A 121 -14.33 12.38 10.50
N LEU A 122 -14.12 11.28 9.78
CA LEU A 122 -15.15 10.70 8.92
C LEU A 122 -16.13 9.88 9.78
N VAL A 123 -17.39 10.23 9.74
CA VAL A 123 -18.46 9.53 10.47
C VAL A 123 -19.45 8.90 9.51
N TYR A 124 -20.01 7.77 9.92
CA TYR A 124 -20.95 6.97 9.16
C TYR A 124 -22.29 6.99 9.87
N GLU A 125 -23.39 7.20 9.13
CA GLU A 125 -24.70 7.14 9.74
C GLU A 125 -24.99 5.73 10.29
N LYS A 126 -25.69 5.67 11.43
CA LYS A 126 -26.02 4.39 12.10
C LYS A 126 -26.72 3.39 11.17
N LYS A 127 -27.51 3.88 10.21
CA LYS A 127 -28.22 3.01 9.23
C LYS A 127 -27.30 2.26 8.27
N THR A 128 -26.01 2.65 8.15
CA THR A 128 -24.98 1.96 7.35
C THR A 128 -24.02 1.12 8.18
N ALA A 129 -24.31 0.92 9.46
CA ALA A 129 -23.43 0.14 10.34
C ALA A 129 -23.27 -1.30 9.85
N ASP A 130 -24.35 -1.91 9.34
CA ASP A 130 -24.32 -3.26 8.79
C ASP A 130 -23.48 -3.32 7.50
N ASP A 131 -23.59 -2.32 6.62
CA ASP A 131 -22.76 -2.24 5.40
C ASP A 131 -21.27 -2.14 5.74
N CYS A 132 -20.91 -1.31 6.73
CA CYS A 132 -19.53 -1.20 7.23
C CYS A 132 -19.04 -2.53 7.86
N LEU A 133 -19.91 -3.21 8.62
CA LEU A 133 -19.60 -4.53 9.18
C LEU A 133 -19.39 -5.57 8.08
N HIS A 134 -20.22 -5.56 7.04
CA HIS A 134 -20.07 -6.46 5.88
C HIS A 134 -18.72 -6.29 5.19
N ILE A 135 -18.19 -5.06 5.06
CA ILE A 135 -16.83 -4.83 4.53
C ILE A 135 -15.79 -5.58 5.37
N LEU A 136 -15.88 -5.49 6.71
CA LEU A 136 -14.94 -6.14 7.61
C LEU A 136 -15.07 -7.67 7.58
N MET A 137 -16.29 -8.20 7.54
CA MET A 137 -16.57 -9.63 7.41
C MET A 137 -16.09 -10.17 6.06
N HIS A 138 -16.28 -9.40 4.98
CA HIS A 138 -15.82 -9.79 3.65
C HIS A 138 -14.29 -9.86 3.58
N ARG A 139 -13.61 -8.94 4.29
CA ARG A 139 -12.16 -9.01 4.45
C ARG A 139 -11.72 -10.31 5.12
N GLU A 140 -12.38 -10.71 6.20
CA GLU A 140 -12.09 -11.98 6.88
C GLU A 140 -12.31 -13.18 5.95
N LYS A 141 -13.44 -13.19 5.22
CA LYS A 141 -13.76 -14.21 4.23
C LYS A 141 -12.68 -14.32 3.14
N ASN A 142 -12.24 -13.20 2.57
CA ASN A 142 -11.19 -13.19 1.55
C ASN A 142 -9.83 -13.62 2.13
N HIS A 143 -9.51 -13.25 3.36
CA HIS A 143 -8.30 -13.75 4.01
C HIS A 143 -8.28 -15.28 4.06
N ARG A 144 -9.38 -15.90 4.50
CA ARG A 144 -9.48 -17.35 4.63
C ARG A 144 -9.51 -18.07 3.28
N GLU A 145 -10.27 -17.54 2.31
CA GLU A 145 -10.60 -18.25 1.07
C GLU A 145 -9.68 -17.92 -0.11
N ILE A 146 -9.06 -16.74 -0.11
CA ILE A 146 -8.17 -16.27 -1.18
C ILE A 146 -6.73 -16.19 -0.67
N TYR A 147 -6.46 -15.26 0.28
CA TYR A 147 -5.07 -14.90 0.63
C TYR A 147 -4.34 -16.00 1.41
N GLN A 148 -5.05 -16.77 2.22
CA GLN A 148 -4.50 -17.91 2.98
C GLN A 148 -4.91 -19.27 2.39
N HIS A 149 -5.32 -19.27 1.11
CA HIS A 149 -5.62 -20.53 0.45
C HIS A 149 -4.36 -21.39 0.34
N LYS A 150 -4.45 -22.68 0.71
CA LYS A 150 -3.29 -23.60 0.80
C LYS A 150 -2.43 -23.66 -0.47
N LYS A 151 -3.05 -23.59 -1.66
CA LYS A 151 -2.31 -23.60 -2.94
C LYS A 151 -1.57 -22.29 -3.17
N ALA A 152 -2.16 -21.13 -2.80
CA ALA A 152 -1.51 -19.83 -2.90
C ALA A 152 -0.29 -19.77 -1.98
N LEU A 153 -0.43 -20.20 -0.72
CA LEU A 153 0.68 -20.25 0.24
C LEU A 153 1.79 -21.21 -0.22
N ALA A 154 1.44 -22.36 -0.80
CA ALA A 154 2.43 -23.29 -1.34
C ALA A 154 3.22 -22.68 -2.50
N ALA A 155 2.54 -22.00 -3.44
CA ALA A 155 3.19 -21.30 -4.54
C ALA A 155 4.08 -20.14 -4.05
N GLU A 156 3.61 -19.37 -3.06
CA GLU A 156 4.39 -18.30 -2.42
C GLU A 156 5.67 -18.86 -1.77
N GLN A 157 5.57 -19.99 -1.08
CA GLN A 157 6.72 -20.64 -0.46
C GLN A 157 7.72 -21.14 -1.51
N GLN A 158 7.24 -21.76 -2.60
CA GLN A 158 8.10 -22.20 -3.71
C GLN A 158 8.83 -21.01 -4.36
N LEU A 159 8.11 -19.91 -4.62
CA LEU A 159 8.70 -18.70 -5.16
C LEU A 159 9.76 -18.11 -4.21
N ALA A 160 9.48 -18.07 -2.91
CA ALA A 160 10.45 -17.59 -1.91
C ALA A 160 11.73 -18.45 -1.90
N GLN A 161 11.60 -19.77 -1.98
CA GLN A 161 12.73 -20.69 -2.08
C GLN A 161 13.52 -20.49 -3.38
N ALA A 162 12.82 -20.32 -4.51
CA ALA A 162 13.45 -20.06 -5.80
C ALA A 162 14.24 -18.75 -5.78
N LEU A 163 13.69 -17.69 -5.22
CA LEU A 163 14.38 -16.38 -5.07
C LEU A 163 15.57 -16.46 -4.12
N ASP A 164 15.49 -17.28 -3.06
CA ASP A 164 16.62 -17.48 -2.15
C ASP A 164 17.83 -18.14 -2.82
N LEU A 165 17.61 -19.04 -3.79
CA LEU A 165 18.69 -19.66 -4.57
C LEU A 165 19.45 -18.64 -5.42
N VAL A 166 18.81 -17.61 -5.91
CA VAL A 166 19.38 -16.62 -6.85
C VAL A 166 19.66 -15.26 -6.19
N LYS A 167 19.50 -15.13 -4.90
CA LYS A 167 19.61 -13.87 -4.16
C LYS A 167 20.94 -13.12 -4.35
N ASP A 168 22.03 -13.86 -4.58
CA ASP A 168 23.37 -13.29 -4.77
C ASP A 168 23.71 -13.09 -6.26
N ILE A 169 22.93 -13.68 -7.18
CA ILE A 169 23.14 -13.58 -8.62
C ILE A 169 22.48 -12.32 -9.17
N PHE A 170 21.25 -12.07 -8.74
CA PHE A 170 20.47 -10.96 -9.23
C PHE A 170 20.92 -9.66 -8.57
N CYS A 171 21.70 -8.88 -9.34
CA CYS A 171 22.24 -7.62 -8.90
C CYS A 171 21.91 -6.48 -9.86
N GLN A 172 21.71 -5.28 -9.32
CA GLN A 172 21.47 -4.06 -10.08
C GLN A 172 22.41 -2.94 -9.62
N LYS A 173 22.80 -2.08 -10.56
CA LYS A 173 23.61 -0.89 -10.24
C LYS A 173 22.74 0.18 -9.61
N GLY A 174 23.19 0.65 -8.44
CA GLY A 174 22.60 1.78 -7.72
C GLY A 174 23.05 3.15 -8.23
N SER A 175 22.62 4.18 -7.51
CA SER A 175 22.93 5.58 -7.78
C SER A 175 24.43 5.90 -7.64
N ASP A 176 25.13 5.19 -6.76
CA ASP A 176 26.57 5.27 -6.53
C ASP A 176 27.42 4.38 -7.45
N ASN A 177 26.78 3.79 -8.48
CA ASN A 177 27.39 2.87 -9.44
C ASN A 177 27.89 1.53 -8.86
N ARG A 178 27.55 1.21 -7.61
CA ARG A 178 27.81 -0.10 -6.98
C ARG A 178 26.73 -1.11 -7.34
N TRP A 179 27.07 -2.38 -7.24
CA TRP A 179 26.14 -3.48 -7.41
C TRP A 179 25.41 -3.79 -6.11
N TYR A 180 24.11 -3.88 -6.17
CA TYR A 180 23.20 -4.21 -5.07
C TYR A 180 22.46 -5.50 -5.39
N THR A 181 22.47 -6.44 -4.46
CA THR A 181 21.60 -7.62 -4.54
C THR A 181 20.14 -7.19 -4.33
N MET A 182 19.19 -8.09 -4.59
CA MET A 182 17.76 -7.82 -4.38
C MET A 182 17.47 -7.33 -2.95
N ALA A 183 18.06 -7.97 -1.93
CA ALA A 183 17.91 -7.56 -0.54
C ALA A 183 18.59 -6.23 -0.21
N GLN A 184 19.75 -5.96 -0.79
CA GLN A 184 20.49 -4.71 -0.56
C GLN A 184 19.86 -3.52 -1.28
N SER A 185 19.13 -3.75 -2.38
CA SER A 185 18.51 -2.70 -3.18
C SER A 185 17.51 -1.83 -2.40
N ILE A 186 16.96 -2.33 -1.28
CA ILE A 186 16.08 -1.54 -0.39
C ILE A 186 16.76 -0.27 0.15
N PHE A 187 18.08 -0.19 0.13
CA PHE A 187 18.86 0.96 0.57
C PHE A 187 19.23 1.92 -0.57
N ASP A 188 18.95 1.55 -1.84
CA ASP A 188 19.17 2.40 -3.01
C ASP A 188 17.98 2.28 -3.98
N MET A 189 17.16 3.31 -4.07
CA MET A 189 15.94 3.29 -4.88
C MET A 189 16.23 3.19 -6.38
N THR A 190 17.38 3.65 -6.87
CA THR A 190 17.82 3.48 -8.27
C THR A 190 18.04 2.00 -8.60
N ALA A 191 18.64 1.25 -7.69
CA ALA A 191 18.78 -0.20 -7.82
C ALA A 191 17.42 -0.91 -7.63
N TYR A 192 16.65 -0.50 -6.61
CA TYR A 192 15.36 -1.12 -6.27
C TYR A 192 14.37 -1.08 -7.43
N CYS A 193 14.20 0.07 -8.06
CA CYS A 193 13.25 0.23 -9.17
C CYS A 193 13.60 -0.59 -10.43
N LYS A 194 14.83 -1.12 -10.53
CA LYS A 194 15.26 -1.99 -11.62
C LYS A 194 14.92 -3.46 -11.39
N PHE A 195 14.62 -3.87 -10.16
CA PHE A 195 14.18 -5.23 -9.84
C PHE A 195 12.70 -5.39 -10.17
N THR A 196 12.41 -5.60 -11.43
CA THR A 196 11.06 -5.86 -11.95
C THR A 196 10.88 -7.33 -12.28
N GLU A 197 9.63 -7.77 -12.42
CA GLU A 197 9.33 -9.12 -12.94
C GLU A 197 10.00 -9.37 -14.30
N ALA A 198 10.01 -8.36 -15.17
CA ALA A 198 10.68 -8.44 -16.47
C ALA A 198 12.20 -8.69 -16.32
N TYR A 199 12.85 -8.02 -15.36
CA TYR A 199 14.26 -8.26 -15.08
C TYR A 199 14.50 -9.71 -14.65
N VAL A 200 13.71 -10.25 -13.75
CA VAL A 200 13.81 -11.64 -13.30
C VAL A 200 13.63 -12.58 -14.49
N ARG A 201 12.57 -12.42 -15.28
CA ARG A 201 12.27 -13.25 -16.45
C ARG A 201 13.41 -13.27 -17.47
N VAL A 202 13.97 -12.12 -17.81
CA VAL A 202 15.07 -12.03 -18.78
C VAL A 202 16.32 -12.76 -18.29
N ASN A 203 16.64 -12.64 -17.01
CA ASN A 203 17.84 -13.24 -16.43
C ASN A 203 17.67 -14.73 -16.07
N MET A 204 16.45 -15.27 -16.11
CA MET A 204 16.17 -16.70 -15.92
C MET A 204 16.79 -17.60 -17.00
N SER A 205 17.22 -17.06 -18.13
CA SER A 205 17.90 -17.80 -19.20
C SER A 205 19.43 -17.87 -19.02
N SER A 206 19.96 -17.41 -17.88
CA SER A 206 21.38 -17.47 -17.59
C SER A 206 21.85 -18.92 -17.39
N PRO A 207 23.06 -19.29 -17.83
CA PRO A 207 23.63 -20.65 -17.68
C PRO A 207 24.06 -20.99 -16.24
N ASP A 208 23.68 -20.23 -15.23
CA ASP A 208 23.99 -20.52 -13.82
C ASP A 208 23.12 -21.68 -13.32
N GLU A 209 23.74 -22.73 -12.78
CA GLU A 209 23.06 -23.93 -12.27
C GLU A 209 21.99 -23.62 -11.20
N ARG A 210 22.15 -22.54 -10.44
CA ARG A 210 21.16 -22.10 -9.44
C ARG A 210 19.89 -21.58 -10.09
N ILE A 211 20.00 -20.99 -11.27
CA ILE A 211 18.85 -20.56 -12.06
C ILE A 211 18.12 -21.78 -12.61
N GLU A 212 18.83 -22.82 -13.08
CA GLU A 212 18.20 -24.08 -13.46
C GLU A 212 17.48 -24.73 -12.28
N ALA A 213 18.07 -24.74 -11.09
CA ALA A 213 17.44 -25.25 -9.88
C ALA A 213 16.17 -24.45 -9.49
N MET A 214 16.15 -23.15 -9.76
CA MET A 214 14.97 -22.31 -9.55
C MET A 214 13.79 -22.73 -10.42
N TRP A 215 14.05 -23.10 -11.70
CA TRP A 215 13.02 -23.60 -12.62
C TRP A 215 12.35 -24.90 -12.18
N VAL A 216 13.08 -25.76 -11.48
CA VAL A 216 12.54 -27.02 -10.95
C VAL A 216 11.55 -26.77 -9.81
N LEU A 217 11.68 -25.64 -9.11
CA LEU A 217 10.82 -25.26 -7.97
C LEU A 217 9.60 -24.42 -8.39
N ALA A 218 9.64 -23.76 -9.52
CA ALA A 218 8.59 -22.88 -10.05
C ALA A 218 7.58 -23.63 -10.92
#